data_64c8e7a426125bce0c938749980e889a
#
_entry.id   64c8e7a426125bce0c938749980e889a
#
_cell.length_a   1.000
_cell.length_b   1.000
_cell.length_c   1.000
_cell.angle_alpha   90.00
_cell.angle_beta   90.00
_cell.angle_gamma   90.00
#
_symmetry.space_group_name_H-M   'P 1'
#
loop_
_entity.id
_entity.type
_entity.pdbx_description
1 polymer ?
#
loop_
_entity_poly.entity_id
_entity_poly.type
_entity_poly.pdbx_seq_one_letter_code
_entity_poly.pdbx_strand_id
1 'polypeptide(L)'
;MSAVQEFLAARDFLLQHRSNHATAYKEFRWPRLEHFNWALDHFDAMAQGNENPALWIVEEDGRESKLSFAELSARSNRVANWLRQQGVRRGDRILIMLGNEVPLWETMLAAFKLGAVVIPATTLLTPDDLVDRVERGEVRHVVTSAAHTGKFDQL
;
A
#
# COMPACT_ATOMS: atom_id res chain seq x y z
N MET A 1 -21.96 5.28 15.00
CA MET A 1 -20.51 5.45 15.02
C MET A 1 -20.07 5.80 13.61
N SER A 2 -18.98 6.58 13.43
CA SER A 2 -18.39 6.78 12.10
C SER A 2 -17.64 5.51 11.67
N ALA A 3 -17.42 5.32 10.34
CA ALA A 3 -16.63 4.19 9.82
C ALA A 3 -15.25 4.09 10.48
N VAL A 4 -14.59 5.24 10.73
CA VAL A 4 -13.30 5.28 11.46
C VAL A 4 -13.44 4.75 12.88
N GLN A 5 -14.49 5.15 13.61
CA GLN A 5 -14.71 4.66 14.98
C GLN A 5 -15.00 3.17 15.02
N GLU A 6 -15.76 2.65 14.07
CA GLU A 6 -16.02 1.20 13.96
C GLU A 6 -14.75 0.41 13.63
N PHE A 7 -13.92 0.92 12.70
CA PHE A 7 -12.62 0.34 12.39
C PHE A 7 -11.70 0.31 13.62
N LEU A 8 -11.58 1.45 14.33
CA LEU A 8 -10.74 1.53 15.52
C LEU A 8 -11.23 0.60 16.63
N ALA A 9 -12.54 0.52 16.88
CA ALA A 9 -13.11 -0.38 17.87
C ALA A 9 -12.79 -1.86 17.55
N ALA A 10 -12.92 -2.26 16.28
CA ALA A 10 -12.59 -3.62 15.86
C ALA A 10 -11.08 -3.93 16.01
N ARG A 11 -10.22 -3.00 15.63
CA ARG A 11 -8.78 -3.10 15.82
C ARG A 11 -8.42 -3.24 17.30
N ASP A 12 -8.96 -2.35 18.14
CA ASP A 12 -8.63 -2.30 19.57
C ASP A 12 -9.12 -3.54 20.30
N PHE A 13 -10.26 -4.09 19.89
CA PHE A 13 -10.74 -5.39 20.39
C PHE A 13 -9.69 -6.50 20.10
N LEU A 14 -9.18 -6.60 18.89
CA LEU A 14 -8.17 -7.60 18.54
C LEU A 14 -6.85 -7.37 19.30
N LEU A 15 -6.41 -6.13 19.46
CA LEU A 15 -5.23 -5.80 20.23
C LEU A 15 -5.39 -6.16 21.71
N GLN A 16 -6.55 -5.90 22.30
CA GLN A 16 -6.86 -6.25 23.69
C GLN A 16 -6.85 -7.77 23.90
N HIS A 17 -7.35 -8.53 22.94
CA HIS A 17 -7.45 -10.00 23.02
C HIS A 17 -6.32 -10.75 22.28
N ARG A 18 -5.20 -10.09 21.93
CA ARG A 18 -4.10 -10.68 21.15
C ARG A 18 -3.49 -11.96 21.74
N SER A 19 -3.57 -12.14 23.06
CA SER A 19 -3.11 -13.34 23.79
C SER A 19 -4.26 -14.28 24.18
N ASN A 20 -5.51 -13.98 23.79
CA ASN A 20 -6.68 -14.81 24.08
C ASN A 20 -7.43 -15.15 22.79
N HIS A 21 -6.89 -16.12 22.04
CA HIS A 21 -7.44 -16.55 20.76
C HIS A 21 -8.92 -17.00 20.88
N ALA A 22 -9.29 -17.72 21.95
CA ALA A 22 -10.66 -18.22 22.13
C ALA A 22 -11.70 -17.08 22.18
N THR A 23 -11.41 -16.04 22.96
CA THR A 23 -12.28 -14.85 23.03
C THR A 23 -12.26 -14.08 21.72
N ALA A 24 -11.06 -13.84 21.15
CA ALA A 24 -10.95 -13.13 19.88
C ALA A 24 -11.75 -13.81 18.76
N TYR A 25 -11.63 -15.14 18.61
CA TYR A 25 -12.35 -15.90 17.59
C TYR A 25 -13.88 -15.90 17.82
N LYS A 26 -14.34 -16.06 19.05
CA LYS A 26 -15.76 -16.16 19.38
C LYS A 26 -16.48 -14.82 19.30
N GLU A 27 -15.83 -13.75 19.74
CA GLU A 27 -16.50 -12.47 20.00
C GLU A 27 -16.19 -11.40 18.96
N PHE A 28 -15.10 -11.52 18.18
CA PHE A 28 -14.79 -10.58 17.12
C PHE A 28 -15.91 -10.50 16.08
N ARG A 29 -16.24 -9.29 15.68
CA ARG A 29 -17.16 -9.01 14.57
C ARG A 29 -16.51 -8.04 13.61
N TRP A 30 -16.55 -8.37 12.31
CA TRP A 30 -16.09 -7.49 11.27
C TRP A 30 -16.94 -6.21 11.24
N PRO A 31 -16.31 -5.02 11.22
CA PRO A 31 -17.05 -3.78 11.06
C PRO A 31 -17.65 -3.71 9.65
N ARG A 32 -18.81 -3.06 9.51
CA ARG A 32 -19.45 -2.81 8.22
C ARG A 32 -19.17 -1.38 7.78
N LEU A 33 -18.09 -1.21 7.01
CA LEU A 33 -17.58 0.10 6.60
C LEU A 33 -18.09 0.41 5.17
N GLU A 34 -19.08 1.31 5.05
CA GLU A 34 -19.63 1.71 3.74
C GLU A 34 -18.69 2.66 2.98
N HIS A 35 -18.12 3.64 3.67
CA HIS A 35 -17.23 4.66 3.12
C HIS A 35 -15.99 4.75 4.01
N PHE A 36 -14.95 3.98 3.67
CA PHE A 36 -13.72 3.94 4.41
C PHE A 36 -12.54 3.70 3.48
N ASN A 37 -11.53 4.55 3.57
CA ASN A 37 -10.23 4.35 2.92
C ASN A 37 -9.16 4.31 4.00
N TRP A 38 -8.59 3.13 4.23
CA TRP A 38 -7.60 2.92 5.29
C TRP A 38 -6.44 3.92 5.24
N ALA A 39 -5.96 4.26 4.02
CA ALA A 39 -4.82 5.16 3.87
C ALA A 39 -5.18 6.62 4.18
N LEU A 40 -6.38 7.07 3.81
CA LEU A 40 -6.83 8.43 4.07
C LEU A 40 -7.41 8.59 5.48
N ASP A 41 -8.30 7.66 5.87
CA ASP A 41 -9.12 7.83 7.08
C ASP A 41 -8.38 7.36 8.35
N HIS A 42 -7.39 6.46 8.21
CA HIS A 42 -6.64 5.95 9.36
C HIS A 42 -5.15 6.30 9.29
N PHE A 43 -4.45 5.93 8.21
CA PHE A 43 -3.00 6.13 8.13
C PHE A 43 -2.65 7.62 8.15
N ASP A 44 -3.25 8.45 7.32
CA ASP A 44 -2.97 9.89 7.26
C ASP A 44 -3.34 10.60 8.56
N ALA A 45 -4.47 10.22 9.19
CA ALA A 45 -4.85 10.77 10.49
C ALA A 45 -3.82 10.42 11.59
N MET A 46 -3.32 9.18 11.60
CA MET A 46 -2.29 8.74 12.54
C MET A 46 -0.91 9.38 12.24
N ALA A 47 -0.64 9.67 10.98
CA ALA A 47 0.62 10.23 10.52
C ALA A 47 0.76 11.74 10.76
N GLN A 48 -0.34 12.43 11.06
CA GLN A 48 -0.31 13.88 11.27
C GLN A 48 0.59 14.27 12.45
N GLY A 49 1.72 14.95 12.14
CA GLY A 49 2.70 15.37 13.15
C GLY A 49 3.42 14.21 13.86
N ASN A 50 3.34 13.02 13.33
CA ASN A 50 3.95 11.82 13.93
C ASN A 50 5.36 11.58 13.37
N GLU A 51 6.37 11.97 14.14
CA GLU A 51 7.78 11.85 13.79
C GLU A 51 8.38 10.47 14.15
N ASN A 52 7.58 9.55 14.69
CA ASN A 52 8.06 8.17 14.93
C ASN A 52 8.40 7.48 13.61
N PRO A 53 9.37 6.55 13.60
CA PRO A 53 9.73 5.79 12.42
C PRO A 53 8.54 4.95 11.91
N ALA A 54 8.17 5.16 10.63
CA ALA A 54 7.19 4.35 9.92
C ALA A 54 7.84 3.31 9.01
N LEU A 55 8.99 3.67 8.44
CA LEU A 55 9.75 2.83 7.53
C LEU A 55 11.23 2.93 7.86
N TRP A 56 11.87 1.79 8.01
CA TRP A 56 13.31 1.70 8.19
C TRP A 56 13.85 0.56 7.33
N ILE A 57 14.59 0.90 6.28
CA ILE A 57 15.25 -0.05 5.37
C ILE A 57 16.73 0.02 5.65
N VAL A 58 17.34 -1.14 5.83
CA VAL A 58 18.78 -1.33 5.98
C VAL A 58 19.26 -2.14 4.79
N GLU A 59 20.18 -1.57 4.00
CA GLU A 59 20.79 -2.23 2.85
C GLU A 59 21.94 -3.16 3.29
N GLU A 60 22.33 -4.08 2.40
CA GLU A 60 23.43 -5.01 2.67
C GLU A 60 24.78 -4.31 2.94
N ASP A 61 24.98 -3.15 2.34
CA ASP A 61 26.20 -2.33 2.54
C ASP A 61 26.12 -1.44 3.80
N GLY A 62 25.06 -1.57 4.60
CA GLY A 62 24.84 -0.83 5.84
C GLY A 62 24.22 0.54 5.66
N ARG A 63 23.89 0.98 4.44
CA ARG A 63 23.11 2.21 4.24
C ARG A 63 21.71 2.05 4.82
N GLU A 64 21.21 3.11 5.41
CA GLU A 64 19.88 3.12 6.02
C GLU A 64 19.00 4.22 5.42
N SER A 65 17.73 3.87 5.24
CA SER A 65 16.66 4.82 4.89
C SER A 65 15.62 4.78 6.00
N LYS A 66 15.40 5.92 6.66
CA LYS A 66 14.38 6.08 7.70
C LYS A 66 13.40 7.17 7.29
N LEU A 67 12.13 6.87 7.40
CA LEU A 67 11.05 7.83 7.20
C LEU A 67 10.10 7.79 8.39
N SER A 68 9.71 8.96 8.86
CA SER A 68 8.64 9.09 9.85
C SER A 68 7.26 8.82 9.22
N PHE A 69 6.24 8.62 10.05
CA PHE A 69 4.86 8.54 9.56
C PHE A 69 4.44 9.81 8.82
N ALA A 70 4.80 10.99 9.34
CA ALA A 70 4.51 12.27 8.70
C ALA A 70 5.17 12.39 7.32
N GLU A 71 6.45 12.04 7.22
CA GLU A 71 7.18 12.05 5.95
C GLU A 71 6.59 11.07 4.95
N LEU A 72 6.31 9.83 5.37
CA LEU A 72 5.77 8.80 4.48
C LEU A 72 4.38 9.18 3.95
N SER A 73 3.53 9.78 4.80
CA SER A 73 2.24 10.33 4.36
C SER A 73 2.43 11.44 3.33
N ALA A 74 3.28 12.43 3.60
CA ALA A 74 3.54 13.54 2.69
C ALA A 74 4.12 13.07 1.34
N ARG A 75 5.04 12.11 1.36
CA ARG A 75 5.66 11.55 0.15
C ARG A 75 4.65 10.74 -0.66
N SER A 76 3.86 9.89 -0.02
CA SER A 76 2.79 9.14 -0.71
C SER A 76 1.70 10.06 -1.31
N ASN A 77 1.44 11.23 -0.72
CA ASN A 77 0.54 12.23 -1.30
C ASN A 77 1.08 12.79 -2.62
N ARG A 78 2.40 13.05 -2.69
CA ARG A 78 3.04 13.50 -3.95
C ARG A 78 2.94 12.44 -5.04
N VAL A 79 3.20 11.16 -4.69
CA VAL A 79 3.08 10.04 -5.61
C VAL A 79 1.62 9.85 -6.05
N ALA A 80 0.64 9.96 -5.14
CA ALA A 80 -0.78 9.87 -5.49
C ALA A 80 -1.20 10.97 -6.47
N ASN A 81 -0.75 12.21 -6.25
CA ASN A 81 -1.02 13.31 -7.16
C ASN A 81 -0.41 13.08 -8.54
N TRP A 82 0.82 12.57 -8.60
CA TRP A 82 1.47 12.24 -9.85
C TRP A 82 0.74 11.10 -10.59
N LEU A 83 0.41 10.00 -9.91
CA LEU A 83 -0.37 8.88 -10.49
C LEU A 83 -1.71 9.36 -11.04
N ARG A 84 -2.41 10.25 -10.33
CA ARG A 84 -3.66 10.85 -10.81
C ARG A 84 -3.46 11.67 -12.09
N GLN A 85 -2.35 12.40 -12.21
CA GLN A 85 -1.99 13.13 -13.44
C GLN A 85 -1.68 12.19 -14.60
N GLN A 86 -1.15 10.96 -14.30
CA GLN A 86 -0.96 9.91 -15.30
C GLN A 86 -2.27 9.15 -15.64
N GLY A 87 -3.40 9.60 -15.13
CA GLY A 87 -4.72 9.07 -15.46
C GLY A 87 -5.20 7.94 -14.56
N VAL A 88 -4.49 7.59 -13.49
CA VAL A 88 -4.93 6.57 -12.52
C VAL A 88 -6.21 7.00 -11.83
N ARG A 89 -7.20 6.12 -11.82
CA ARG A 89 -8.52 6.32 -11.21
C ARG A 89 -8.84 5.20 -10.22
N ARG A 90 -9.85 5.43 -9.40
CA ARG A 90 -10.39 4.40 -8.49
C ARG A 90 -10.78 3.14 -9.28
N GLY A 91 -10.31 1.99 -8.80
CA GLY A 91 -10.56 0.69 -9.41
C GLY A 91 -9.56 0.30 -10.51
N ASP A 92 -8.71 1.23 -10.97
CA ASP A 92 -7.64 0.85 -11.91
C ASP A 92 -6.64 -0.10 -11.23
N ARG A 93 -6.15 -1.07 -11.99
CA ARG A 93 -5.16 -2.04 -11.53
C ARG A 93 -3.76 -1.54 -11.88
N ILE A 94 -2.93 -1.45 -10.84
CA ILE A 94 -1.52 -1.04 -10.94
C ILE A 94 -0.65 -2.23 -10.59
N LEU A 95 0.14 -2.72 -11.53
CA LEU A 95 1.19 -3.70 -11.26
C LEU A 95 2.40 -2.94 -10.71
N ILE A 96 2.85 -3.35 -9.52
CA ILE A 96 4.03 -2.76 -8.87
C ILE A 96 5.14 -3.82 -8.81
N MET A 97 6.21 -3.60 -9.60
CA MET A 97 7.41 -4.42 -9.62
C MET A 97 8.59 -3.59 -9.12
N LEU A 98 8.74 -3.51 -7.83
CA LEU A 98 9.82 -2.80 -7.13
C LEU A 98 10.43 -3.74 -6.08
N GLY A 99 11.72 -3.53 -5.79
CA GLY A 99 12.38 -4.16 -4.65
C GLY A 99 11.89 -3.61 -3.31
N ASN A 100 12.50 -4.06 -2.21
CA ASN A 100 12.21 -3.49 -0.89
C ASN A 100 12.91 -2.13 -0.75
N GLU A 101 12.36 -1.13 -1.36
CA GLU A 101 12.88 0.24 -1.45
C GLU A 101 11.80 1.26 -1.10
N VAL A 102 12.19 2.46 -0.72
CA VAL A 102 11.24 3.51 -0.30
C VAL A 102 10.12 3.75 -1.32
N PRO A 103 10.38 3.83 -2.66
CA PRO A 103 9.34 3.99 -3.67
C PRO A 103 8.25 2.92 -3.66
N LEU A 104 8.54 1.69 -3.26
CA LEU A 104 7.52 0.63 -3.11
C LEU A 104 6.42 1.05 -2.13
N TRP A 105 6.83 1.47 -0.95
CA TRP A 105 5.91 1.84 0.14
C TRP A 105 5.13 3.10 -0.17
N GLU A 106 5.80 4.10 -0.77
CA GLU A 106 5.15 5.33 -1.22
C GLU A 106 4.08 5.05 -2.28
N THR A 107 4.41 4.19 -3.26
CA THR A 107 3.50 3.83 -4.35
C THR A 107 2.31 3.02 -3.86
N MET A 108 2.54 2.06 -2.95
CA MET A 108 1.45 1.28 -2.35
C MET A 108 0.47 2.18 -1.59
N LEU A 109 0.97 3.07 -0.73
CA LEU A 109 0.13 4.03 -0.01
C LEU A 109 -0.62 4.96 -0.96
N ALA A 110 0.07 5.46 -2.00
CA ALA A 110 -0.53 6.32 -3.01
C ALA A 110 -1.67 5.61 -3.75
N ALA A 111 -1.48 4.36 -4.15
CA ALA A 111 -2.50 3.54 -4.79
C ALA A 111 -3.72 3.33 -3.87
N PHE A 112 -3.49 3.04 -2.59
CA PHE A 112 -4.57 2.90 -1.60
C PHE A 112 -5.35 4.21 -1.43
N LYS A 113 -4.68 5.37 -1.38
CA LYS A 113 -5.33 6.68 -1.30
C LYS A 113 -6.23 6.95 -2.51
N LEU A 114 -5.81 6.54 -3.70
CA LEU A 114 -6.59 6.67 -4.93
C LEU A 114 -7.71 5.63 -5.05
N GLY A 115 -7.73 4.62 -4.19
CA GLY A 115 -8.64 3.48 -4.32
C GLY A 115 -8.33 2.61 -5.54
N ALA A 116 -7.08 2.61 -5.99
CA ALA A 116 -6.59 1.72 -7.03
C ALA A 116 -6.29 0.32 -6.45
N VAL A 117 -6.31 -0.68 -7.30
CA VAL A 117 -5.99 -2.07 -6.95
C VAL A 117 -4.51 -2.33 -7.21
N VAL A 118 -3.77 -2.74 -6.19
CA VAL A 118 -2.35 -3.07 -6.29
C VAL A 118 -2.20 -4.54 -6.65
N ILE A 119 -1.44 -4.82 -7.71
CA ILE A 119 -0.97 -6.15 -8.08
C ILE A 119 0.54 -6.20 -7.85
N PRO A 120 1.00 -6.73 -6.70
CA PRO A 120 2.43 -6.82 -6.43
C PRO A 120 3.07 -7.88 -7.31
N ALA A 121 4.25 -7.57 -7.83
CA ALA A 121 5.04 -8.46 -8.67
C ALA A 121 6.49 -8.49 -8.22
N THR A 122 7.07 -9.68 -8.14
CA THR A 122 8.50 -9.82 -7.87
C THR A 122 9.33 -9.46 -9.11
N THR A 123 10.52 -8.91 -8.90
CA THR A 123 11.48 -8.63 -9.96
C THR A 123 12.03 -9.87 -10.66
N LEU A 124 11.74 -11.07 -10.13
CA LEU A 124 12.16 -12.35 -10.70
C LEU A 124 11.27 -12.84 -11.87
N LEU A 125 10.08 -12.25 -12.06
CA LEU A 125 9.18 -12.63 -13.14
C LEU A 125 9.82 -12.42 -14.52
N THR A 126 9.57 -13.38 -15.41
CA THR A 126 9.94 -13.29 -16.82
C THR A 126 8.97 -12.39 -17.59
N PRO A 127 9.32 -11.93 -18.82
CA PRO A 127 8.38 -11.21 -19.69
C PRO A 127 7.08 -11.99 -19.93
N ASP A 128 7.15 -13.30 -20.17
CA ASP A 128 5.97 -14.14 -20.41
C ASP A 128 5.05 -14.22 -19.18
N ASP A 129 5.62 -14.33 -17.97
CA ASP A 129 4.85 -14.27 -16.72
C ASP A 129 4.12 -12.93 -16.56
N LEU A 130 4.74 -11.84 -17.06
CA LEU A 130 4.17 -10.50 -16.98
C LEU A 130 3.03 -10.31 -17.96
N VAL A 131 3.12 -10.87 -19.17
CA VAL A 131 2.02 -10.88 -20.15
C VAL A 131 0.77 -11.50 -19.52
N ASP A 132 0.87 -12.74 -18.98
CA ASP A 132 -0.26 -13.42 -18.31
C ASP A 132 -0.85 -12.57 -17.16
N ARG A 133 0.02 -11.97 -16.32
CA ARG A 133 -0.44 -11.15 -15.19
C ARG A 133 -1.14 -9.87 -15.63
N VAL A 134 -0.62 -9.22 -16.65
CA VAL A 134 -1.19 -7.97 -17.17
C VAL A 134 -2.55 -8.23 -17.81
N GLU A 135 -2.66 -9.29 -18.63
CA GLU A 135 -3.91 -9.67 -19.29
C GLU A 135 -4.97 -10.12 -18.26
N ARG A 136 -4.67 -11.09 -17.40
CA ARG A 136 -5.61 -11.61 -16.41
C ARG A 136 -5.97 -10.60 -15.33
N GLY A 137 -5.00 -9.76 -14.96
CA GLY A 137 -5.21 -8.67 -14.01
C GLY A 137 -5.89 -7.46 -14.62
N GLU A 138 -6.07 -7.41 -15.95
CA GLU A 138 -6.51 -6.22 -16.69
C GLU A 138 -5.75 -4.96 -16.22
N VAL A 139 -4.42 -5.10 -16.13
CA VAL A 139 -3.54 -4.04 -15.62
C VAL A 139 -3.54 -2.87 -16.59
N ARG A 140 -3.67 -1.65 -16.06
CA ARG A 140 -3.63 -0.41 -16.85
C ARG A 140 -2.37 0.39 -16.66
N HIS A 141 -1.73 0.22 -15.52
CA HIS A 141 -0.54 0.99 -15.15
C HIS A 141 0.50 0.05 -14.55
N VAL A 142 1.75 0.30 -14.88
CA VAL A 142 2.90 -0.42 -14.32
C VAL A 142 3.82 0.57 -13.65
N VAL A 143 4.26 0.26 -12.43
CA VAL A 143 5.31 0.99 -11.73
C VAL A 143 6.46 0.04 -11.49
N THR A 144 7.61 0.35 -12.06
CA THR A 144 8.82 -0.46 -11.94
C THR A 144 10.07 0.43 -11.91
N SER A 145 11.21 -0.12 -11.48
CA SER A 145 12.48 0.57 -11.56
C SER A 145 13.01 0.58 -13.01
N ALA A 146 13.85 1.56 -13.34
CA ALA A 146 14.46 1.68 -14.66
C ALA A 146 15.19 0.39 -15.13
N ALA A 147 15.76 -0.36 -14.18
CA ALA A 147 16.46 -1.61 -14.49
C ALA A 147 15.55 -2.72 -15.03
N HIS A 148 14.23 -2.62 -14.82
CA HIS A 148 13.27 -3.67 -15.18
C HIS A 148 12.25 -3.25 -16.25
N THR A 149 12.36 -2.02 -16.79
CA THR A 149 11.44 -1.53 -17.84
C THR A 149 11.43 -2.43 -19.07
N GLY A 150 12.59 -2.93 -19.52
CA GLY A 150 12.69 -3.81 -20.69
C GLY A 150 11.90 -5.12 -20.57
N LYS A 151 11.50 -5.54 -19.38
CA LYS A 151 10.63 -6.72 -19.20
C LYS A 151 9.19 -6.50 -19.72
N PHE A 152 8.81 -5.25 -19.96
CA PHE A 152 7.48 -4.84 -20.39
C PHE A 152 7.40 -4.47 -21.87
N ASP A 153 8.49 -4.64 -22.64
CA ASP A 153 8.57 -4.22 -24.05
C ASP A 153 7.61 -5.02 -24.96
N GLN A 154 7.11 -6.17 -24.49
CA GLN A 154 6.16 -7.00 -25.24
C GLN A 154 4.69 -6.65 -24.95
N LEU A 155 4.42 -5.66 -24.09
CA LEU A 155 3.08 -5.29 -23.63
C LEU A 155 2.54 -4.05 -24.35
#